data_0988f374793363c7a225d05dd3ad23c5
#
_entry.id   0988f374793363c7a225d05dd3ad23c5
#
_cell.length_a   1.000
_cell.length_b   1.000
_cell.length_c   1.000
_cell.angle_alpha   90.00
_cell.angle_beta   90.00
_cell.angle_gamma   90.00
#
_symmetry.space_group_name_H-M   'P 1'
#
loop_
_entity.id
_entity.type
_entity.pdbx_description
1 polymer ?
#
loop_
_entity_poly.entity_id
_entity_poly.type
_entity_poly.pdbx_seq_one_letter_code
_entity_poly.pdbx_strand_id
1 'polypeptide(L)'
;MEIVDKIKEFSNRNYFSLSQCIEHGITRYEISQLQDKGVITKVKYGLYAFSDILEDELFIPQVFSNKIVYSNETALYFEGYSDQVPFTYTVTVPKGYHSKILWNDFIVRQTPIELFDKGIKEISSPYGNPIKIYCIERTLCDLLRSRKDFNKERYIPAVQKYMRSKQKDLYKIMEYAKLLNVENKIRPYLEVLL
;
A
#
# COMPACT_ATOMS: atom_id res chain seq x y z
N MET A 1 -6.42 19.83 -27.23
CA MET A 1 -6.64 18.43 -27.51
C MET A 1 -5.30 17.69 -27.50
N GLU A 2 -4.31 18.15 -28.28
CA GLU A 2 -2.98 17.53 -28.40
C GLU A 2 -2.21 17.35 -27.07
N ILE A 3 -2.21 18.36 -26.17
CA ILE A 3 -1.49 18.28 -24.88
C ILE A 3 -2.14 17.30 -23.91
N VAL A 4 -3.46 17.27 -23.85
CA VAL A 4 -4.22 16.34 -22.99
C VAL A 4 -3.98 14.90 -23.42
N ASP A 5 -4.02 14.64 -24.72
CA ASP A 5 -3.79 13.30 -25.28
C ASP A 5 -2.35 12.86 -24.96
N LYS A 6 -1.38 13.76 -25.11
CA LYS A 6 0.01 13.52 -24.75
C LYS A 6 0.20 13.21 -23.26
N ILE A 7 -0.51 13.91 -22.38
CA ILE A 7 -0.48 13.61 -20.92
C ILE A 7 -1.07 12.23 -20.64
N LYS A 8 -2.15 11.86 -21.31
CA LYS A 8 -2.79 10.55 -21.13
C LYS A 8 -1.87 9.38 -21.49
N GLU A 9 -0.99 9.55 -22.47
CA GLU A 9 -0.05 8.49 -22.90
C GLU A 9 0.93 8.07 -21.80
N PHE A 10 1.42 9.02 -20.99
CA PHE A 10 2.39 8.72 -19.90
C PHE A 10 1.77 8.72 -18.50
N SER A 11 0.52 9.16 -18.36
CA SER A 11 -0.14 9.21 -17.06
C SER A 11 -0.39 7.80 -16.49
N ASN A 12 -0.24 7.66 -15.18
CA ASN A 12 -0.58 6.42 -14.49
C ASN A 12 -2.02 6.52 -13.94
N ARG A 13 -2.98 5.89 -14.60
CA ARG A 13 -4.39 5.93 -14.21
C ARG A 13 -4.92 7.37 -14.03
N ASN A 14 -4.58 8.24 -15.00
CA ASN A 14 -4.91 9.67 -14.99
C ASN A 14 -4.16 10.53 -13.97
N TYR A 15 -3.19 9.98 -13.23
CA TYR A 15 -2.28 10.74 -12.37
C TYR A 15 -0.93 10.94 -13.05
N PHE A 16 -0.35 12.13 -12.89
CA PHE A 16 0.95 12.49 -13.48
C PHE A 16 1.63 13.58 -12.66
N SER A 17 2.95 13.65 -12.74
CA SER A 17 3.76 14.68 -12.06
C SER A 17 4.16 15.80 -13.00
N LEU A 18 4.48 16.95 -12.43
CA LEU A 18 5.04 18.07 -13.20
C LEU A 18 6.37 17.68 -13.88
N SER A 19 7.20 16.87 -13.22
CA SER A 19 8.47 16.39 -13.80
C SER A 19 8.24 15.55 -15.05
N GLN A 20 7.30 14.62 -15.02
CA GLN A 20 6.91 13.85 -16.21
C GLN A 20 6.43 14.75 -17.35
N CYS A 21 5.62 15.78 -17.04
CA CYS A 21 5.19 16.74 -18.06
C CYS A 21 6.38 17.45 -18.72
N ILE A 22 7.34 17.93 -17.92
CA ILE A 22 8.54 18.61 -18.42
C ILE A 22 9.41 17.67 -19.26
N GLU A 23 9.62 16.44 -18.82
CA GLU A 23 10.36 15.41 -19.56
C GLU A 23 9.73 15.12 -20.94
N HIS A 24 8.40 15.23 -21.05
CA HIS A 24 7.67 15.07 -22.31
C HIS A 24 7.49 16.42 -23.07
N GLY A 25 8.22 17.46 -22.67
CA GLY A 25 8.23 18.75 -23.37
C GLY A 25 6.98 19.61 -23.15
N ILE A 26 6.22 19.35 -22.06
CA ILE A 26 5.07 20.16 -21.66
C ILE A 26 5.55 21.18 -20.63
N THR A 27 5.27 22.45 -20.88
CA THR A 27 5.74 23.55 -20.03
C THR A 27 4.87 23.75 -18.79
N ARG A 28 5.44 24.40 -17.77
CA ARG A 28 4.67 24.79 -16.57
C ARG A 28 3.50 25.72 -16.91
N TYR A 29 3.67 26.55 -17.91
CA TYR A 29 2.63 27.47 -18.37
C TYR A 29 1.43 26.70 -18.95
N GLU A 30 1.66 25.69 -19.78
CA GLU A 30 0.60 24.86 -20.34
C GLU A 30 -0.14 24.06 -19.25
N ILE A 31 0.58 23.53 -18.23
CA ILE A 31 -0.03 22.90 -17.08
C ILE A 31 -0.91 23.88 -16.29
N SER A 32 -0.43 25.11 -16.05
CA SER A 32 -1.24 26.17 -15.41
C SER A 32 -2.50 26.46 -16.21
N GLN A 33 -2.40 26.60 -17.54
CA GLN A 33 -3.57 26.82 -18.38
C GLN A 33 -4.60 25.68 -18.31
N LEU A 34 -4.15 24.43 -18.26
CA LEU A 34 -5.06 23.29 -18.13
C LEU A 34 -5.74 23.29 -16.75
N GLN A 35 -5.03 23.69 -15.71
CA GLN A 35 -5.59 23.84 -14.37
C GLN A 35 -6.61 24.97 -14.29
N ASP A 36 -6.30 26.15 -14.87
CA ASP A 36 -7.21 27.30 -14.92
C ASP A 36 -8.50 26.98 -15.69
N LYS A 37 -8.39 26.15 -16.71
CA LYS A 37 -9.55 25.64 -17.48
C LYS A 37 -10.32 24.53 -16.78
N GLY A 38 -9.88 24.08 -15.60
CA GLY A 38 -10.51 22.99 -14.86
C GLY A 38 -10.37 21.60 -15.52
N VAL A 39 -9.45 21.43 -16.47
CA VAL A 39 -9.21 20.13 -17.13
C VAL A 39 -8.41 19.20 -16.23
N ILE A 40 -7.50 19.76 -15.47
CA ILE A 40 -6.68 19.04 -14.47
C ILE A 40 -6.78 19.72 -13.11
N THR A 41 -6.60 18.95 -12.05
CA THR A 41 -6.51 19.44 -10.68
C THR A 41 -5.19 19.05 -10.04
N LYS A 42 -4.69 19.89 -9.15
CA LYS A 42 -3.52 19.57 -8.34
C LYS A 42 -3.98 18.75 -7.15
N VAL A 43 -3.51 17.53 -7.05
CA VAL A 43 -3.86 16.60 -5.97
C VAL A 43 -3.03 16.91 -4.72
N LYS A 44 -1.86 16.31 -4.59
CA LYS A 44 -0.91 16.53 -3.50
C LYS A 44 0.52 16.53 -4.05
N TYR A 45 1.44 17.27 -3.41
CA TYR A 45 2.90 17.10 -3.59
C TYR A 45 3.43 17.19 -5.04
N GLY A 46 2.80 18.02 -5.89
CA GLY A 46 3.21 18.16 -7.31
C GLY A 46 2.68 17.06 -8.22
N LEU A 47 1.72 16.25 -7.73
CA LEU A 47 0.92 15.36 -8.52
C LEU A 47 -0.32 16.10 -9.02
N TYR A 48 -0.70 15.81 -10.26
CA TYR A 48 -1.90 16.28 -10.92
C TYR A 48 -2.75 15.10 -11.34
N ALA A 49 -4.04 15.35 -11.47
CA ALA A 49 -4.99 14.40 -12.00
C ALA A 49 -5.94 15.10 -12.98
N PHE A 50 -6.56 14.36 -13.89
CA PHE A 50 -7.69 14.88 -14.64
C PHE A 50 -8.87 15.12 -13.72
N SER A 51 -9.61 16.23 -13.93
CA SER A 51 -10.66 16.69 -13.00
C SER A 51 -11.93 15.84 -13.02
N ASP A 52 -12.04 14.91 -13.95
CA ASP A 52 -13.17 13.99 -14.09
C ASP A 52 -13.04 12.70 -13.27
N ILE A 53 -11.96 12.55 -12.48
CA ILE A 53 -11.73 11.37 -11.65
C ILE A 53 -11.90 11.70 -10.16
N LEU A 54 -12.34 10.70 -9.39
CA LEU A 54 -12.33 10.76 -7.94
C LEU A 54 -10.91 10.48 -7.41
N GLU A 55 -10.48 11.30 -6.45
CA GLU A 55 -9.18 11.11 -5.81
C GLU A 55 -9.14 9.80 -5.03
N ASP A 56 -8.16 8.96 -5.33
CA ASP A 56 -7.92 7.70 -4.63
C ASP A 56 -6.75 7.84 -3.66
N GLU A 57 -7.06 8.15 -2.42
CA GLU A 57 -6.06 8.36 -1.37
C GLU A 57 -5.17 7.12 -1.10
N LEU A 58 -5.64 5.92 -1.47
CA LEU A 58 -4.87 4.69 -1.33
C LEU A 58 -3.91 4.48 -2.50
N PHE A 59 -4.30 4.91 -3.70
CA PHE A 59 -3.47 4.76 -4.89
C PHE A 59 -2.40 5.85 -4.99
N ILE A 60 -2.73 7.09 -4.66
CA ILE A 60 -1.86 8.26 -4.77
C ILE A 60 -0.45 8.03 -4.17
N PRO A 61 -0.27 7.51 -2.95
CA PRO A 61 1.06 7.28 -2.39
C PRO A 61 1.93 6.34 -3.23
N GLN A 62 1.31 5.34 -3.85
CA GLN A 62 2.00 4.35 -4.68
C GLN A 62 2.26 4.82 -6.11
N VAL A 63 1.54 5.84 -6.59
CA VAL A 63 1.91 6.58 -7.82
C VAL A 63 3.23 7.30 -7.61
N PHE A 64 3.46 7.89 -6.43
CA PHE A 64 4.71 8.59 -6.11
C PHE A 64 5.91 7.65 -5.98
N SER A 65 5.69 6.45 -5.45
CA SER A 65 6.78 5.53 -5.19
C SER A 65 6.33 4.07 -5.16
N ASN A 66 7.02 3.25 -5.94
CA ASN A 66 6.88 1.80 -5.89
C ASN A 66 7.46 1.17 -4.60
N LYS A 67 8.08 1.98 -3.73
CA LYS A 67 8.64 1.56 -2.43
C LYS A 67 7.67 1.69 -1.27
N ILE A 68 6.38 1.76 -1.54
CA ILE A 68 5.32 1.86 -0.53
C ILE A 68 4.40 0.65 -0.68
N VAL A 69 4.20 -0.11 0.41
CA VAL A 69 3.31 -1.28 0.44
C VAL A 69 2.43 -1.19 1.67
N TYR A 70 1.12 -1.32 1.53
CA TYR A 70 0.21 -1.37 2.66
C TYR A 70 0.43 -2.64 3.46
N SER A 71 0.42 -2.53 4.80
CA SER A 71 0.89 -3.59 5.70
C SER A 71 0.12 -3.61 7.02
N ASN A 72 0.42 -4.59 7.86
CA ASN A 72 -0.10 -4.74 9.22
C ASN A 72 -1.64 -4.67 9.27
N GLU A 73 -2.21 -3.81 10.12
CA GLU A 73 -3.66 -3.69 10.30
C GLU A 73 -4.38 -3.26 9.00
N THR A 74 -3.71 -2.47 8.19
CA THR A 74 -4.24 -2.06 6.88
C THR A 74 -4.35 -3.24 5.93
N ALA A 75 -3.32 -4.08 5.87
CA ALA A 75 -3.37 -5.29 5.06
C ALA A 75 -4.39 -6.30 5.60
N LEU A 76 -4.53 -6.47 6.93
CA LEU A 76 -5.57 -7.30 7.52
C LEU A 76 -6.97 -6.87 7.09
N TYR A 77 -7.23 -5.55 7.08
CA TYR A 77 -8.52 -4.99 6.69
C TYR A 77 -8.81 -5.26 5.20
N PHE A 78 -7.88 -4.91 4.32
CA PHE A 78 -8.09 -5.10 2.88
C PHE A 78 -8.12 -6.57 2.44
N GLU A 79 -7.44 -7.45 3.17
CA GLU A 79 -7.52 -8.90 2.98
C GLU A 79 -8.81 -9.52 3.56
N GLY A 80 -9.64 -8.69 4.24
CA GLY A 80 -10.87 -9.15 4.85
C GLY A 80 -10.68 -9.96 6.13
N TYR A 81 -9.53 -9.89 6.79
CA TYR A 81 -9.25 -10.59 8.05
C TYR A 81 -9.45 -9.71 9.29
N SER A 82 -9.80 -8.44 9.10
CA SER A 82 -10.26 -7.52 10.15
C SER A 82 -11.49 -6.78 9.66
N ASP A 83 -12.51 -6.66 10.52
CA ASP A 83 -13.70 -5.85 10.24
C ASP A 83 -13.53 -4.40 10.73
N GLN A 84 -12.41 -4.10 11.40
CA GLN A 84 -12.09 -2.76 11.88
C GLN A 84 -11.34 -1.97 10.80
N VAL A 85 -11.96 -0.88 10.35
CA VAL A 85 -11.31 0.10 9.47
C VAL A 85 -10.13 0.73 10.23
N PRO A 86 -8.91 0.72 9.69
CA PRO A 86 -7.79 1.42 10.32
C PRO A 86 -8.04 2.93 10.38
N PHE A 87 -7.89 3.53 11.55
CA PHE A 87 -7.98 4.98 11.70
C PHE A 87 -6.87 5.71 10.92
N THR A 88 -5.68 5.12 10.91
CA THR A 88 -4.53 5.57 10.11
C THR A 88 -3.96 4.37 9.38
N TYR A 89 -3.75 4.51 8.09
CA TYR A 89 -3.19 3.43 7.28
C TYR A 89 -1.72 3.18 7.60
N THR A 90 -1.35 1.91 7.68
CA THR A 90 0.03 1.47 7.90
C THR A 90 0.66 1.07 6.57
N VAL A 91 1.85 1.60 6.32
CA VAL A 91 2.66 1.25 5.15
C VAL A 91 4.03 0.75 5.58
N THR A 92 4.58 -0.16 4.80
CA THR A 92 5.98 -0.60 4.93
C THR A 92 6.80 -0.08 3.76
N VAL A 93 8.01 0.38 4.07
CA VAL A 93 9.00 0.86 3.11
C VAL A 93 10.34 0.19 3.35
N PRO A 94 11.25 0.13 2.37
CA PRO A 94 12.61 -0.33 2.59
C PRO A 94 13.34 0.51 3.63
N LYS A 95 14.19 -0.12 4.43
CA LYS A 95 15.07 0.58 5.39
C LYS A 95 15.89 1.64 4.67
N GLY A 96 15.93 2.85 5.24
CA GLY A 96 16.63 3.99 4.65
C GLY A 96 15.80 4.77 3.60
N TYR A 97 14.60 4.31 3.24
CA TYR A 97 13.69 5.10 2.43
C TYR A 97 13.02 6.17 3.29
N HIS A 98 13.13 7.43 2.85
CA HIS A 98 12.51 8.57 3.51
C HIS A 98 11.64 9.33 2.50
N SER A 99 10.42 9.62 2.90
CA SER A 99 9.51 10.45 2.12
C SER A 99 8.69 11.32 3.07
N LYS A 100 8.76 12.64 2.90
CA LYS A 100 7.98 13.59 3.71
C LYS A 100 6.47 13.34 3.59
N ILE A 101 6.03 12.77 2.47
CA ILE A 101 4.63 12.44 2.17
C ILE A 101 4.07 11.43 3.16
N LEU A 102 4.89 10.47 3.60
CA LEU A 102 4.42 9.35 4.41
C LEU A 102 4.32 9.66 5.90
N TRP A 103 5.14 10.58 6.42
CA TRP A 103 5.28 10.74 7.86
C TRP A 103 4.09 11.41 8.56
N ASN A 104 3.28 12.18 7.83
CA ASN A 104 2.14 12.88 8.41
C ASN A 104 0.82 12.10 8.29
N ASP A 105 0.67 11.30 7.23
CA ASP A 105 -0.61 10.69 6.88
C ASP A 105 -0.64 9.18 7.15
N PHE A 106 0.52 8.55 7.43
CA PHE A 106 0.66 7.10 7.56
C PHE A 106 1.45 6.66 8.78
N ILE A 107 1.14 5.48 9.30
CA ILE A 107 2.02 4.76 10.22
C ILE A 107 3.08 4.07 9.35
N VAL A 108 4.32 4.55 9.41
CA VAL A 108 5.41 4.03 8.55
C VAL A 108 6.21 2.97 9.29
N ARG A 109 6.34 1.80 8.66
CA ARG A 109 7.21 0.70 9.08
C ARG A 109 8.37 0.56 8.11
N GLN A 110 9.52 0.14 8.61
CA GLN A 110 10.69 -0.13 7.79
C GLN A 110 11.05 -1.61 7.83
N THR A 111 11.41 -2.16 6.69
CA THR A 111 11.92 -3.54 6.58
C THR A 111 13.23 -3.57 5.79
N PRO A 112 14.14 -4.52 6.05
CA PRO A 112 15.32 -4.73 5.21
C PRO A 112 14.92 -4.88 3.75
N ILE A 113 15.76 -4.39 2.84
CA ILE A 113 15.46 -4.35 1.39
C ILE A 113 15.25 -5.76 0.82
N GLU A 114 16.00 -6.73 1.31
CA GLU A 114 15.91 -8.14 0.92
C GLU A 114 14.59 -8.82 1.32
N LEU A 115 13.86 -8.22 2.29
CA LEU A 115 12.56 -8.67 2.75
C LEU A 115 11.40 -7.86 2.16
N PHE A 116 11.69 -6.72 1.55
CA PHE A 116 10.67 -5.76 1.13
C PHE A 116 9.72 -6.35 0.08
N ASP A 117 10.26 -6.98 -0.97
CA ASP A 117 9.46 -7.51 -2.08
C ASP A 117 8.78 -8.86 -1.77
N LYS A 118 9.09 -9.45 -0.60
CA LYS A 118 8.53 -10.76 -0.24
C LYS A 118 7.08 -10.63 0.23
N GLY A 119 6.16 -11.29 -0.46
CA GLY A 119 4.74 -11.34 -0.10
C GLY A 119 3.91 -10.15 -0.55
N ILE A 120 4.42 -9.31 -1.43
CA ILE A 120 3.62 -8.26 -2.08
C ILE A 120 2.60 -8.92 -3.01
N LYS A 121 1.38 -8.45 -2.95
CA LYS A 121 0.32 -8.72 -3.92
C LYS A 121 -0.40 -7.44 -4.29
N GLU A 122 -1.08 -7.46 -5.42
CA GLU A 122 -1.90 -6.35 -5.89
C GLU A 122 -3.36 -6.66 -5.67
N ILE A 123 -4.11 -5.68 -5.22
CA ILE A 123 -5.57 -5.71 -5.10
C ILE A 123 -6.15 -4.43 -5.68
N SER A 124 -7.46 -4.41 -5.93
CA SER A 124 -8.15 -3.18 -6.31
C SER A 124 -8.50 -2.35 -5.08
N SER A 125 -8.21 -1.04 -5.14
CA SER A 125 -8.76 -0.07 -4.18
C SER A 125 -10.28 0.04 -4.32
N PRO A 126 -11.00 0.72 -3.42
CA PRO A 126 -12.42 1.02 -3.58
C PRO A 126 -12.77 1.80 -4.86
N TYR A 127 -11.79 2.50 -5.44
CA TYR A 127 -11.94 3.25 -6.69
C TYR A 127 -11.46 2.48 -7.94
N GLY A 128 -11.11 1.18 -7.78
CA GLY A 128 -10.68 0.30 -8.88
C GLY A 128 -9.22 0.44 -9.31
N ASN A 129 -8.42 1.24 -8.62
CA ASN A 129 -7.00 1.35 -8.91
C ASN A 129 -6.20 0.22 -8.26
N PRO A 130 -5.11 -0.27 -8.90
CA PRO A 130 -4.27 -1.31 -8.33
C PRO A 130 -3.43 -0.75 -7.17
N ILE A 131 -3.55 -1.36 -5.99
CA ILE A 131 -2.72 -1.03 -4.84
C ILE A 131 -1.95 -2.25 -4.35
N LYS A 132 -0.72 -2.03 -3.90
CA LYS A 132 0.16 -3.08 -3.37
C LYS A 132 -0.04 -3.22 -1.87
N ILE A 133 -0.29 -4.44 -1.45
CA ILE A 133 -0.39 -4.83 -0.04
C ILE A 133 0.48 -6.06 0.22
N TYR A 134 0.82 -6.34 1.47
CA TYR A 134 1.33 -7.66 1.84
C TYR A 134 0.20 -8.68 1.94
N CYS A 135 0.45 -9.91 1.49
CA CYS A 135 -0.46 -11.03 1.63
C CYS A 135 -0.69 -11.37 3.11
N ILE A 136 -1.78 -12.08 3.39
CA ILE A 136 -2.20 -12.40 4.77
C ILE A 136 -1.14 -13.17 5.55
N GLU A 137 -0.48 -14.15 4.95
CA GLU A 137 0.53 -14.98 5.62
C GLU A 137 1.73 -14.12 6.06
N ARG A 138 2.19 -13.23 5.18
CA ARG A 138 3.24 -12.27 5.51
C ARG A 138 2.79 -11.30 6.60
N THR A 139 1.58 -10.79 6.49
CA THR A 139 0.99 -9.81 7.43
C THR A 139 0.87 -10.38 8.84
N LEU A 140 0.40 -11.62 8.99
CA LEU A 140 0.32 -12.29 10.29
C LEU A 140 1.70 -12.47 10.94
N CYS A 141 2.72 -12.72 10.16
CA CYS A 141 4.10 -12.82 10.65
C CYS A 141 4.68 -11.46 11.03
N ASP A 142 4.45 -10.41 10.24
CA ASP A 142 4.93 -9.06 10.52
C ASP A 142 4.34 -8.48 11.82
N LEU A 143 3.05 -8.73 12.08
CA LEU A 143 2.39 -8.33 13.33
C LEU A 143 3.04 -8.95 14.58
N LEU A 144 3.47 -10.21 14.50
CA LEU A 144 4.20 -10.88 15.60
C LEU A 144 5.65 -10.40 15.78
N ARG A 145 6.22 -9.80 14.73
CA ARG A 145 7.58 -9.28 14.76
C ARG A 145 7.69 -8.04 15.63
N SER A 146 6.68 -7.17 15.60
CA SER A 146 6.67 -5.91 16.34
C SER A 146 6.10 -6.09 17.74
N ARG A 147 6.96 -5.98 18.79
CA ARG A 147 6.49 -6.01 20.19
C ARG A 147 5.66 -4.78 20.58
N LYS A 148 5.93 -3.61 19.95
CA LYS A 148 5.26 -2.34 20.29
C LYS A 148 3.86 -2.24 19.69
N ASP A 149 3.66 -2.86 18.53
CA ASP A 149 2.42 -2.73 17.76
C ASP A 149 1.55 -3.97 17.84
N PHE A 150 1.99 -5.00 18.58
CA PHE A 150 1.25 -6.25 18.73
C PHE A 150 -0.01 -6.03 19.55
N ASN A 151 -1.15 -6.01 18.88
CA ASN A 151 -2.46 -6.00 19.52
C ASN A 151 -3.09 -7.39 19.46
N LYS A 152 -3.10 -8.07 20.61
CA LYS A 152 -3.63 -9.42 20.74
C LYS A 152 -5.10 -9.52 20.40
N GLU A 153 -5.90 -8.50 20.73
CA GLU A 153 -7.34 -8.45 20.48
C GLU A 153 -7.69 -8.41 18.98
N ARG A 154 -6.79 -7.83 18.17
CA ARG A 154 -6.91 -7.81 16.71
C ARG A 154 -6.28 -9.04 16.06
N TYR A 155 -5.17 -9.50 16.60
CA TYR A 155 -4.38 -10.59 16.04
C TYR A 155 -5.10 -11.93 16.13
N ILE A 156 -5.65 -12.29 17.31
CA ILE A 156 -6.30 -13.58 17.53
C ILE A 156 -7.49 -13.80 16.58
N PRO A 157 -8.45 -12.86 16.46
CA PRO A 157 -9.54 -13.02 15.50
C PRO A 157 -9.06 -13.19 14.05
N ALA A 158 -8.02 -12.45 13.65
CA ALA A 158 -7.45 -12.56 12.32
C ALA A 158 -6.85 -13.95 12.05
N VAL A 159 -6.08 -14.50 13.00
CA VAL A 159 -5.54 -15.88 12.88
C VAL A 159 -6.66 -16.88 12.86
N GLN A 160 -7.68 -16.77 13.72
CA GLN A 160 -8.83 -17.67 13.74
C GLN A 160 -9.57 -17.66 12.40
N LYS A 161 -9.81 -16.47 11.83
CA LYS A 161 -10.44 -16.30 10.51
C LYS A 161 -9.58 -16.94 9.41
N TYR A 162 -8.27 -16.74 9.46
CA TYR A 162 -7.31 -17.37 8.55
C TYR A 162 -7.35 -18.90 8.64
N MET A 163 -7.29 -19.45 9.84
CA MET A 163 -7.32 -20.91 10.05
C MET A 163 -8.62 -21.59 9.59
N ARG A 164 -9.75 -20.85 9.61
CA ARG A 164 -11.04 -21.32 9.09
C ARG A 164 -11.17 -21.15 7.58
N SER A 165 -10.31 -20.33 6.96
CA SER A 165 -10.36 -20.06 5.51
C SER A 165 -9.99 -21.31 4.71
N LYS A 166 -10.73 -21.56 3.61
CA LYS A 166 -10.37 -22.56 2.62
C LYS A 166 -9.10 -22.20 1.82
N GLN A 167 -8.71 -20.94 1.86
CA GLN A 167 -7.52 -20.40 1.17
C GLN A 167 -6.28 -20.38 2.05
N LYS A 168 -6.36 -20.91 3.30
CA LYS A 168 -5.19 -20.96 4.18
C LYS A 168 -4.08 -21.79 3.55
N ASP A 169 -2.86 -21.28 3.64
CA ASP A 169 -1.63 -21.94 3.20
C ASP A 169 -0.65 -22.02 4.38
N LEU A 170 -0.67 -23.18 5.07
CA LEU A 170 0.18 -23.40 6.24
C LEU A 170 1.66 -23.51 5.88
N TYR A 171 1.97 -23.95 4.67
CA TYR A 171 3.35 -23.97 4.19
C TYR A 171 3.89 -22.57 4.01
N LYS A 172 3.14 -21.73 3.31
CA LYS A 172 3.50 -20.36 3.02
C LYS A 172 3.63 -19.49 4.28
N ILE A 173 2.72 -19.63 5.26
CA ILE A 173 2.82 -18.88 6.53
C ILE A 173 4.07 -19.31 7.31
N MET A 174 4.44 -20.60 7.31
CA MET A 174 5.65 -21.08 7.98
C MET A 174 6.92 -20.64 7.24
N GLU A 175 6.88 -20.53 5.92
CA GLU A 175 7.98 -19.94 5.13
C GLU A 175 8.25 -18.49 5.54
N TYR A 176 7.20 -17.64 5.62
CA TYR A 176 7.33 -16.27 6.13
C TYR A 176 7.72 -16.21 7.59
N ALA A 177 7.23 -17.12 8.42
CA ALA A 177 7.61 -17.18 9.83
C ALA A 177 9.10 -17.42 10.03
N LYS A 178 9.70 -18.31 9.23
CA LYS A 178 11.16 -18.55 9.20
C LYS A 178 11.90 -17.32 8.69
N LEU A 179 11.47 -16.77 7.55
CA LEU A 179 12.08 -15.62 6.91
C LEU A 179 12.12 -14.38 7.85
N LEU A 180 11.09 -14.21 8.66
CA LEU A 180 10.93 -13.09 9.58
C LEU A 180 11.38 -13.39 11.03
N ASN A 181 11.90 -14.61 11.28
CA ASN A 181 12.33 -15.07 12.61
C ASN A 181 11.21 -15.00 13.68
N VAL A 182 9.99 -15.39 13.31
CA VAL A 182 8.82 -15.43 14.21
C VAL A 182 8.19 -16.82 14.32
N GLU A 183 8.86 -17.87 13.87
CA GLU A 183 8.38 -19.25 13.87
C GLU A 183 7.89 -19.70 15.26
N ASN A 184 8.72 -19.49 16.29
CA ASN A 184 8.35 -19.85 17.67
C ASN A 184 7.20 -19.02 18.24
N LYS A 185 6.91 -17.85 17.65
CA LYS A 185 5.80 -16.99 18.10
C LYS A 185 4.48 -17.37 17.43
N ILE A 186 4.51 -17.75 16.15
CA ILE A 186 3.28 -18.05 15.41
C ILE A 186 2.79 -19.48 15.65
N ARG A 187 3.71 -20.44 15.84
CA ARG A 187 3.41 -21.87 16.03
C ARG A 187 2.32 -22.12 17.06
N PRO A 188 2.37 -21.55 18.30
CA PRO A 188 1.32 -21.77 19.30
C PRO A 188 -0.08 -21.35 18.84
N TYR A 189 -0.20 -20.31 18.02
CA TYR A 189 -1.50 -19.88 17.49
C TYR A 189 -2.04 -20.81 16.40
N LEU A 190 -1.15 -21.43 15.62
CA LEU A 190 -1.55 -22.36 14.57
C LEU A 190 -1.94 -23.71 15.18
N GLU A 191 -1.18 -24.22 16.16
CA GLU A 191 -1.40 -25.53 16.79
C GLU A 191 -2.69 -25.59 17.60
N VAL A 192 -3.10 -24.50 18.26
CA VAL A 192 -4.35 -24.42 19.02
C VAL A 192 -5.59 -24.40 18.10
N LEU A 193 -5.43 -24.08 16.82
CA LEU A 193 -6.52 -23.88 15.88
C LEU A 193 -6.56 -24.96 14.78
N LEU A 194 -5.66 -25.94 14.81
CA LEU A 194 -5.68 -27.14 13.96
C LEU A 194 -6.62 -28.19 14.54
#